data_9833e4467ec351bd71569a99acde3082
#
_entry.id   9833e4467ec351bd71569a99acde3082
#
_cell.length_a   1.000
_cell.length_b   1.000
_cell.length_c   1.000
_cell.angle_alpha   90.00
_cell.angle_beta   90.00
_cell.angle_gamma   90.00
#
_symmetry.space_group_name_H-M   'P 1'
#
loop_
_entity.id
_entity.type
_entity.pdbx_description
1 polymer ?
#
loop_
_entity_poly.entity_id
_entity_poly.type
_entity_poly.pdbx_seq_one_letter_code
_entity_poly.pdbx_strand_id
1 'polypeptide(L)'
;ESTTESFENRLAAYQSQARRQSNHSGSLRLQYKAEWTPDTLTNIIVSPNFQWGKGSSESGRMGASLRRDPYELLPSLTDALGEWSLVPDSIKVNRRLGATHSTQDDVQASGSVQVNRRLKKRGRNVAISANAGFQRGNNDNESYSQTDYYLLKAVSGEDSIYQKTQFNNADNRNRNASARLSYTEPIGRQIYLQASYQYSWRYSNRERNVSSIFGQDNSLGGATLDNYREMSHLAVTDTAQQGRTENTYQNHNVNLQLRIVRPRYLLTVGAMLQPQHSAVDYTKGVRHYEVSRQVMNASPTLNFKYRFSKKEQFNARYHASTGQPSITDLIPDTLNNADPLNIRLGNPGLKPSFTQNIHADYRKSFTELQRTYAANVDFHATQNSVSSRTEYNEVTGGRVTTPQNVNGNWSGSAAFNFNTALRGDKRFRVNTNTQGSMTNAVGYVYRSKRAETVKNRTRGASVRQGVRFTFRNDWLELNAQGAFRYNHTHST
;
A
#
# COMPACT_ATOMS: atom_id res chain seq x y z
N GLU A 1 15.83 20.88 -2.86
CA GLU A 1 16.10 20.65 -1.44
C GLU A 1 14.80 20.81 -0.64
N SER A 2 14.63 20.02 0.40
CA SER A 2 13.56 20.19 1.37
C SER A 2 14.15 20.09 2.77
N THR A 3 13.72 20.98 3.67
CA THR A 3 14.06 20.96 5.09
C THR A 3 12.81 20.68 5.91
N THR A 4 12.91 19.75 6.83
CA THR A 4 11.82 19.36 7.71
C THR A 4 12.26 19.49 9.15
N GLU A 5 11.46 20.14 9.97
CA GLU A 5 11.64 20.17 11.42
C GLU A 5 10.92 18.99 12.05
N SER A 6 11.61 18.25 12.91
CA SER A 6 11.04 17.17 13.71
C SER A 6 11.04 17.54 15.17
N PHE A 7 9.85 17.71 15.75
CA PHE A 7 9.69 17.93 17.20
C PHE A 7 9.92 16.68 18.04
N GLU A 8 10.15 15.55 17.39
CA GLU A 8 10.28 14.24 18.01
C GLU A 8 11.72 13.90 18.44
N ASN A 9 12.73 14.55 17.84
CA ASN A 9 14.14 14.29 18.15
C ASN A 9 14.90 15.57 18.49
N ARG A 10 15.34 15.74 19.73
CA ARG A 10 16.06 16.93 20.20
C ARG A 10 17.44 17.12 19.57
N LEU A 11 18.14 16.02 19.26
CA LEU A 11 19.51 16.08 18.75
C LEU A 11 19.58 16.18 17.22
N ALA A 12 18.51 15.81 16.53
CA ALA A 12 18.38 15.85 15.08
C ALA A 12 17.03 16.44 14.68
N ALA A 13 16.72 17.62 15.25
CA ALA A 13 15.42 18.28 15.07
C ALA A 13 15.16 18.71 13.62
N TYR A 14 16.21 19.08 12.91
CA TYR A 14 16.13 19.56 11.54
C TYR A 14 16.75 18.55 10.58
N GLN A 15 16.05 18.28 9.47
CA GLN A 15 16.51 17.38 8.43
C GLN A 15 16.40 18.09 7.08
N SER A 16 17.51 18.18 6.38
CA SER A 16 17.57 18.64 4.99
C SER A 16 17.82 17.44 4.08
N GLN A 17 17.13 17.38 2.95
CA GLN A 17 17.34 16.32 1.96
C GLN A 17 17.17 16.83 0.54
N ALA A 18 18.02 16.35 -0.35
CA ALA A 18 17.94 16.55 -1.79
C ALA A 18 17.95 15.19 -2.49
N ARG A 19 17.13 15.00 -3.50
CA ARG A 19 17.05 13.77 -4.28
C ARG A 19 16.93 14.09 -5.77
N ARG A 20 17.72 13.39 -6.55
CA ARG A 20 17.60 13.35 -8.02
C ARG A 20 17.31 11.92 -8.44
N GLN A 21 16.36 11.73 -9.34
CA GLN A 21 16.01 10.40 -9.83
C GLN A 21 15.68 10.46 -11.31
N SER A 22 16.19 9.48 -12.06
CA SER A 22 15.87 9.22 -13.47
C SER A 22 15.39 7.79 -13.62
N ASN A 23 14.29 7.58 -14.32
CA ASN A 23 13.73 6.26 -14.56
C ASN A 23 13.48 6.07 -16.06
N HIS A 24 13.88 4.91 -16.56
CA HIS A 24 13.60 4.46 -17.91
C HIS A 24 12.89 3.10 -17.83
N SER A 25 11.79 2.94 -18.53
CA SER A 25 11.09 1.65 -18.55
C SER A 25 10.44 1.40 -19.91
N GLY A 26 10.44 0.14 -20.32
CA GLY A 26 9.72 -0.37 -21.47
C GLY A 26 8.93 -1.61 -21.09
N SER A 27 7.73 -1.78 -21.61
CA SER A 27 6.93 -2.97 -21.36
C SER A 27 6.14 -3.39 -22.60
N LEU A 28 6.01 -4.70 -22.76
CA LEU A 28 5.14 -5.33 -23.76
C LEU A 28 4.06 -6.10 -23.02
N ARG A 29 2.80 -5.88 -23.37
CA ARG A 29 1.66 -6.62 -22.83
C ARG A 29 0.83 -7.20 -23.97
N LEU A 30 0.59 -8.50 -23.92
CA LEU A 30 -0.28 -9.22 -24.82
C LEU A 30 -1.45 -9.80 -24.02
N GLN A 31 -2.65 -9.41 -24.35
CA GLN A 31 -3.88 -9.91 -23.74
C GLN A 31 -4.79 -10.45 -24.81
N TYR A 32 -5.28 -11.65 -24.61
CA TYR A 32 -6.25 -12.27 -25.51
C TYR A 32 -7.45 -12.75 -24.70
N LYS A 33 -8.64 -12.63 -25.27
CA LYS A 33 -9.87 -13.17 -24.71
C LYS A 33 -10.61 -13.93 -25.82
N ALA A 34 -10.85 -15.21 -25.58
CA ALA A 34 -11.72 -16.03 -26.40
C ALA A 34 -12.99 -16.37 -25.62
N GLU A 35 -14.11 -16.26 -26.27
CA GLU A 35 -15.40 -16.65 -25.74
C GLU A 35 -16.07 -17.64 -26.72
N TRP A 36 -16.42 -18.78 -26.16
CA TRP A 36 -17.03 -19.85 -26.95
C TRP A 36 -18.33 -20.32 -26.28
N THR A 37 -19.39 -20.34 -27.07
CA THR A 37 -20.73 -20.78 -26.63
C THR A 37 -21.13 -22.02 -27.43
N PRO A 38 -20.70 -23.24 -27.00
CA PRO A 38 -20.97 -24.49 -27.71
C PRO A 38 -22.47 -24.80 -27.80
N ASP A 39 -23.25 -24.31 -26.85
CA ASP A 39 -24.70 -24.41 -26.82
C ASP A 39 -25.32 -23.18 -26.09
N THR A 40 -26.65 -23.07 -26.11
CA THR A 40 -27.38 -21.95 -25.49
C THR A 40 -27.29 -21.90 -23.95
N LEU A 41 -26.75 -22.94 -23.31
CA LEU A 41 -26.67 -23.10 -21.88
C LEU A 41 -25.25 -22.96 -21.34
N THR A 42 -24.25 -23.10 -22.22
CA THR A 42 -22.83 -23.15 -21.85
C THR A 42 -22.08 -21.97 -22.45
N ASN A 43 -21.30 -21.29 -21.61
CA ASN A 43 -20.38 -20.23 -22.01
C ASN A 43 -19.00 -20.55 -21.43
N ILE A 44 -17.98 -20.55 -22.27
CA ILE A 44 -16.59 -20.80 -21.93
C ILE A 44 -15.78 -19.57 -22.30
N ILE A 45 -15.04 -19.04 -21.34
CA ILE A 45 -14.18 -17.88 -21.53
C ILE A 45 -12.74 -18.27 -21.19
N VAL A 46 -11.81 -17.99 -22.09
CA VAL A 46 -10.37 -18.21 -21.90
C VAL A 46 -9.65 -16.88 -22.08
N SER A 47 -8.83 -16.51 -21.12
CA SER A 47 -8.15 -15.22 -21.11
C SER A 47 -6.67 -15.38 -20.71
N PRO A 48 -5.77 -15.70 -21.66
CA PRO A 48 -4.34 -15.64 -21.44
C PRO A 48 -3.84 -14.19 -21.44
N ASN A 49 -2.83 -13.94 -20.62
CA ASN A 49 -2.13 -12.67 -20.54
C ASN A 49 -0.62 -12.93 -20.40
N PHE A 50 0.16 -12.22 -21.19
CA PHE A 50 1.61 -12.20 -21.12
C PHE A 50 2.09 -10.76 -20.97
N GLN A 51 3.05 -10.54 -20.11
CA GLN A 51 3.70 -9.27 -19.92
C GLN A 51 5.20 -9.48 -19.76
N TRP A 52 5.96 -8.66 -20.45
CA TRP A 52 7.40 -8.52 -20.29
C TRP A 52 7.72 -7.05 -20.06
N GLY A 53 8.61 -6.77 -19.14
CA GLY A 53 9.04 -5.41 -18.80
C GLY A 53 10.51 -5.36 -18.46
N LYS A 54 11.16 -4.27 -18.88
CA LYS A 54 12.54 -3.93 -18.52
C LYS A 54 12.60 -2.49 -18.07
N GLY A 55 13.34 -2.24 -16.99
CA GLY A 55 13.49 -0.90 -16.46
C GLY A 55 14.89 -0.65 -15.90
N SER A 56 15.27 0.63 -15.86
CA SER A 56 16.44 1.10 -15.13
C SER A 56 16.09 2.36 -14.35
N SER A 57 16.67 2.51 -13.19
CA SER A 57 16.48 3.67 -12.32
C SER A 57 17.82 4.11 -11.76
N GLU A 58 18.12 5.39 -11.87
CA GLU A 58 19.26 6.01 -11.23
C GLU A 58 18.77 7.03 -10.22
N SER A 59 19.29 6.99 -9.01
CA SER A 59 18.95 7.97 -7.98
C SER A 59 20.17 8.39 -7.19
N GLY A 60 20.35 9.71 -7.05
CA GLY A 60 21.27 10.33 -6.12
C GLY A 60 20.49 10.96 -4.96
N ARG A 61 20.99 10.84 -3.77
CA ARG A 61 20.44 11.48 -2.59
C ARG A 61 21.53 12.06 -1.70
N MET A 62 21.23 13.21 -1.14
CA MET A 62 22.01 13.87 -0.12
C MET A 62 21.09 14.21 1.05
N GLY A 63 21.53 14.03 2.27
CA GLY A 63 20.72 14.37 3.44
C GLY A 63 21.60 14.71 4.61
N ALA A 64 21.09 15.53 5.51
CA ALA A 64 21.77 15.89 6.75
C ALA A 64 20.77 16.01 7.90
N SER A 65 21.22 15.66 9.09
CA SER A 65 20.51 15.91 10.34
C SER A 65 21.26 16.95 11.14
N LEU A 66 20.54 17.95 11.64
CA LEU A 66 21.06 19.13 12.32
C LEU A 66 20.31 19.33 13.64
N ARG A 67 20.98 19.94 14.62
CA ARG A 67 20.40 20.27 15.94
C ARG A 67 19.52 21.52 15.90
N ARG A 68 19.81 22.45 15.00
CA ARG A 68 19.09 23.73 14.83
C ARG A 68 18.89 24.02 13.34
N ASP A 69 17.97 24.91 13.04
CA ASP A 69 17.76 25.41 11.70
C ASP A 69 19.03 26.13 11.20
N PRO A 70 19.67 25.64 10.12
CA PRO A 70 20.86 26.29 9.58
C PRO A 70 20.56 27.66 8.97
N TYR A 71 19.36 27.89 8.46
CA TYR A 71 18.96 29.15 7.82
C TYR A 71 18.64 30.26 8.84
N GLU A 72 18.23 29.90 10.06
CA GLU A 72 18.11 30.86 11.16
C GLU A 72 19.48 31.35 11.66
N LEU A 73 20.47 30.44 11.68
CA LEU A 73 21.84 30.77 12.14
C LEU A 73 22.66 31.50 11.07
N LEU A 74 22.41 31.20 9.81
CA LEU A 74 23.13 31.77 8.65
C LEU A 74 22.10 32.21 7.60
N PRO A 75 21.56 33.44 7.71
CA PRO A 75 20.55 33.93 6.76
C PRO A 75 21.03 34.06 5.32
N SER A 76 22.35 34.10 5.11
CA SER A 76 22.98 34.11 3.77
C SER A 76 23.09 32.72 3.13
N LEU A 77 22.83 31.65 3.86
CA LEU A 77 22.88 30.29 3.35
C LEU A 77 21.69 30.03 2.42
N THR A 78 21.95 29.62 1.21
CA THR A 78 20.90 29.31 0.21
C THR A 78 20.62 27.82 0.06
N ASP A 79 21.64 26.99 0.28
CA ASP A 79 21.59 25.53 0.18
C ASP A 79 22.49 24.89 1.25
N ALA A 80 21.88 24.44 2.36
CA ALA A 80 22.62 23.86 3.47
C ALA A 80 23.35 22.55 3.09
N LEU A 81 22.89 21.82 2.10
CA LEU A 81 23.54 20.59 1.65
C LEU A 81 24.66 20.87 0.65
N GLY A 82 24.47 21.79 -0.28
CA GLY A 82 25.48 22.20 -1.27
C GLY A 82 26.60 23.01 -0.64
N GLU A 83 26.28 23.87 0.31
CA GLU A 83 27.20 24.74 1.04
C GLU A 83 27.59 24.19 2.42
N TRP A 84 27.69 22.85 2.53
CA TRP A 84 27.90 22.15 3.79
C TRP A 84 29.09 22.63 4.64
N SER A 85 30.12 23.09 3.99
CA SER A 85 31.33 23.66 4.66
C SER A 85 31.01 24.92 5.47
N LEU A 86 29.96 25.66 5.10
CA LEU A 86 29.55 26.88 5.80
C LEU A 86 28.68 26.59 7.02
N VAL A 87 28.06 25.39 7.07
CA VAL A 87 27.24 24.99 8.22
C VAL A 87 28.13 24.79 9.45
N PRO A 88 27.82 25.41 10.62
CA PRO A 88 28.63 25.28 11.82
C PRO A 88 28.65 23.83 12.34
N ASP A 89 29.84 23.33 12.72
CA ASP A 89 30.01 21.97 13.25
C ASP A 89 29.22 21.73 14.53
N SER A 90 28.97 22.77 15.33
CA SER A 90 28.19 22.69 16.58
C SER A 90 26.75 22.22 16.39
N ILE A 91 26.19 22.39 15.20
CA ILE A 91 24.81 21.94 14.89
C ILE A 91 24.77 20.67 14.03
N LYS A 92 25.89 20.21 13.48
CA LYS A 92 25.96 19.00 12.69
C LYS A 92 25.77 17.74 13.55
N VAL A 93 24.87 16.84 13.13
CA VAL A 93 24.68 15.50 13.73
C VAL A 93 25.24 14.44 12.80
N ASN A 94 24.73 14.37 11.58
CA ASN A 94 25.24 13.49 10.54
C ASN A 94 24.97 14.08 9.14
N ARG A 95 25.75 13.64 8.16
CA ARG A 95 25.54 13.87 6.73
C ARG A 95 25.56 12.55 6.00
N ARG A 96 24.64 12.39 5.06
CA ARG A 96 24.54 11.18 4.26
C ARG A 96 24.57 11.50 2.77
N LEU A 97 25.42 10.80 2.05
CA LEU A 97 25.51 10.80 0.60
C LEU A 97 25.14 9.41 0.10
N GLY A 98 24.41 9.31 -0.99
CA GLY A 98 24.07 8.02 -1.56
C GLY A 98 23.75 8.12 -3.04
N ALA A 99 24.16 7.08 -3.77
CA ALA A 99 23.77 6.83 -5.15
C ALA A 99 23.26 5.41 -5.29
N THR A 100 22.32 5.21 -6.19
CA THR A 100 21.78 3.89 -6.48
C THR A 100 21.49 3.80 -7.97
N HIS A 101 21.99 2.74 -8.58
CA HIS A 101 21.61 2.30 -9.91
C HIS A 101 20.88 0.96 -9.79
N SER A 102 19.70 0.85 -10.39
CA SER A 102 18.90 -0.36 -10.33
C SER A 102 18.41 -0.72 -11.73
N THR A 103 18.55 -2.00 -12.08
CA THR A 103 17.97 -2.57 -13.30
C THR A 103 16.97 -3.66 -12.92
N GLN A 104 15.86 -3.73 -13.64
CA GLN A 104 14.79 -4.68 -13.39
C GLN A 104 14.34 -5.31 -14.70
N ASP A 105 14.25 -6.63 -14.71
CA ASP A 105 13.67 -7.43 -15.78
C ASP A 105 12.53 -8.28 -15.21
N ASP A 106 11.33 -8.13 -15.78
CA ASP A 106 10.13 -8.83 -15.32
C ASP A 106 9.48 -9.60 -16.48
N VAL A 107 9.12 -10.86 -16.22
CA VAL A 107 8.29 -11.68 -17.10
C VAL A 107 7.11 -12.21 -16.30
N GLN A 108 5.91 -12.00 -16.81
CA GLN A 108 4.68 -12.53 -16.24
C GLN A 108 3.86 -13.24 -17.32
N ALA A 109 3.45 -14.46 -17.02
CA ALA A 109 2.47 -15.19 -17.79
C ALA A 109 1.33 -15.63 -16.89
N SER A 110 0.09 -15.41 -17.30
CA SER A 110 -1.09 -15.83 -16.56
C SER A 110 -2.21 -16.22 -17.52
N GLY A 111 -3.10 -17.08 -17.04
CA GLY A 111 -4.27 -17.48 -17.78
C GLY A 111 -5.45 -17.77 -16.87
N SER A 112 -6.64 -17.52 -17.37
CA SER A 112 -7.88 -17.91 -16.70
C SER A 112 -8.82 -18.62 -17.68
N VAL A 113 -9.51 -19.61 -17.13
CA VAL A 113 -10.59 -20.33 -17.80
C VAL A 113 -11.83 -20.22 -16.93
N GLN A 114 -12.93 -19.83 -17.53
CA GLN A 114 -14.23 -19.78 -16.87
C GLN A 114 -15.26 -20.54 -17.70
N VAL A 115 -15.95 -21.48 -17.08
CA VAL A 115 -17.03 -22.25 -17.65
C VAL A 115 -18.30 -21.97 -16.85
N ASN A 116 -19.31 -21.44 -17.52
CA ASN A 116 -20.63 -21.19 -16.95
C ASN A 116 -21.64 -22.10 -17.66
N ARG A 117 -22.41 -22.85 -16.88
CA ARG A 117 -23.46 -23.71 -17.42
C ARG A 117 -24.77 -23.51 -16.71
N ARG A 118 -25.82 -23.17 -17.47
CA ARG A 118 -27.21 -23.17 -16.99
C ARG A 118 -27.71 -24.60 -16.98
N LEU A 119 -28.39 -24.99 -15.91
CA LEU A 119 -28.98 -26.32 -15.76
C LEU A 119 -30.49 -26.28 -16.07
N LYS A 120 -31.10 -27.44 -16.26
CA LYS A 120 -32.51 -27.58 -16.69
C LYS A 120 -33.52 -26.75 -15.85
N LYS A 121 -33.35 -26.66 -14.52
CA LYS A 121 -34.18 -25.83 -13.67
C LYS A 121 -33.85 -24.36 -13.85
N ARG A 122 -34.83 -23.53 -14.19
CA ARG A 122 -34.65 -22.09 -14.40
C ARG A 122 -34.03 -21.42 -13.18
N GLY A 123 -32.90 -20.73 -13.38
CA GLY A 123 -32.13 -20.06 -12.35
C GLY A 123 -31.07 -20.93 -11.66
N ARG A 124 -31.02 -22.25 -11.93
CA ARG A 124 -29.96 -23.14 -11.49
C ARG A 124 -28.75 -23.01 -12.43
N ASN A 125 -27.59 -22.77 -11.88
CA ASN A 125 -26.35 -22.70 -12.65
C ASN A 125 -25.16 -23.22 -11.87
N VAL A 126 -24.17 -23.68 -12.62
CA VAL A 126 -22.83 -24.03 -12.15
C VAL A 126 -21.84 -23.14 -12.86
N ALA A 127 -20.87 -22.63 -12.14
CA ALA A 127 -19.73 -21.93 -12.72
C ALA A 127 -18.44 -22.49 -12.12
N ILE A 128 -17.50 -22.81 -13.00
CA ILE A 128 -16.15 -23.23 -12.68
C ILE A 128 -15.21 -22.17 -13.21
N SER A 129 -14.30 -21.68 -12.42
CA SER A 129 -13.22 -20.82 -12.86
C SER A 129 -11.88 -21.32 -12.31
N ALA A 130 -10.88 -21.32 -13.16
CA ALA A 130 -9.50 -21.64 -12.81
C ALA A 130 -8.56 -20.56 -13.32
N ASN A 131 -7.60 -20.17 -12.52
CA ASN A 131 -6.52 -19.27 -12.92
C ASN A 131 -5.19 -19.84 -12.49
N ALA A 132 -4.19 -19.64 -13.32
CA ALA A 132 -2.81 -19.91 -13.01
C ALA A 132 -1.94 -18.75 -13.50
N GLY A 133 -0.87 -18.48 -12.77
CA GLY A 133 0.07 -17.42 -13.12
C GLY A 133 1.48 -17.75 -12.65
N PHE A 134 2.42 -17.28 -13.41
CA PHE A 134 3.84 -17.31 -13.13
C PHE A 134 4.43 -15.93 -13.36
N GLN A 135 5.28 -15.50 -12.46
CA GLN A 135 6.05 -14.27 -12.59
C GLN A 135 7.49 -14.55 -12.17
N ARG A 136 8.41 -14.07 -12.96
CA ARG A 136 9.82 -14.00 -12.61
C ARG A 136 10.30 -12.59 -12.80
N GLY A 137 10.98 -12.05 -11.80
CA GLY A 137 11.63 -10.74 -11.86
C GLY A 137 13.05 -10.85 -11.33
N ASN A 138 13.99 -10.28 -12.06
CA ASN A 138 15.35 -10.05 -11.59
C ASN A 138 15.55 -8.57 -11.32
N ASN A 139 16.16 -8.25 -10.20
CA ASN A 139 16.48 -6.87 -9.83
C ASN A 139 17.95 -6.82 -9.40
N ASP A 140 18.75 -6.10 -10.18
CA ASP A 140 20.13 -5.78 -9.84
C ASP A 140 20.17 -4.35 -9.30
N ASN A 141 20.73 -4.19 -8.12
CA ASN A 141 20.84 -2.92 -7.44
C ASN A 141 22.27 -2.68 -7.00
N GLU A 142 22.86 -1.63 -7.51
CA GLU A 142 24.20 -1.15 -7.17
C GLU A 142 24.05 0.14 -6.36
N SER A 143 24.58 0.18 -5.17
CA SER A 143 24.41 1.31 -4.27
C SER A 143 25.70 1.71 -3.59
N TYR A 144 25.88 3.02 -3.47
CA TYR A 144 26.90 3.65 -2.65
C TYR A 144 26.22 4.42 -1.53
N SER A 145 26.76 4.34 -0.33
CA SER A 145 26.34 5.16 0.80
C SER A 145 27.53 5.55 1.64
N GLN A 146 27.57 6.83 1.99
CA GLN A 146 28.51 7.40 2.94
C GLN A 146 27.72 8.12 4.02
N THR A 147 28.09 7.92 5.27
CA THR A 147 27.53 8.63 6.42
C THR A 147 28.66 9.19 7.26
N ASP A 148 28.70 10.50 7.38
CA ASP A 148 29.64 11.24 8.20
C ASP A 148 28.96 11.53 9.54
N TYR A 149 29.52 11.07 10.65
CA TYR A 149 29.00 11.25 11.99
C TYR A 149 29.83 12.29 12.74
N TYR A 150 29.24 13.44 13.07
CA TYR A 150 29.90 14.55 13.75
C TYR A 150 29.88 14.41 15.29
N LEU A 151 29.00 13.55 15.82
CA LEU A 151 28.90 13.28 17.26
C LEU A 151 29.65 12.02 17.69
N LEU A 152 30.09 11.19 16.75
CA LEU A 152 30.88 10.01 16.99
C LEU A 152 32.29 10.25 16.50
N LYS A 153 33.26 10.00 17.35
CA LYS A 153 34.68 10.14 16.99
C LYS A 153 35.29 8.77 16.70
N ALA A 154 36.11 8.70 15.67
CA ALA A 154 36.96 7.55 15.40
C ALA A 154 38.05 7.42 16.45
N VAL A 155 38.78 6.29 16.45
CA VAL A 155 39.92 6.06 17.35
C VAL A 155 41.02 7.13 17.15
N SER A 156 41.11 7.72 15.95
CA SER A 156 41.99 8.83 15.63
C SER A 156 41.59 10.18 16.28
N GLY A 157 40.41 10.28 16.86
CA GLY A 157 39.84 11.52 17.39
C GLY A 157 39.09 12.38 16.36
N GLU A 158 39.15 12.01 15.08
CA GLU A 158 38.40 12.66 14.00
C GLU A 158 36.94 12.18 13.95
N ASP A 159 36.13 12.83 13.10
CA ASP A 159 34.73 12.42 12.90
C ASP A 159 34.67 11.03 12.27
N SER A 160 33.75 10.19 12.76
CA SER A 160 33.61 8.85 12.24
C SER A 160 32.89 8.86 10.87
N ILE A 161 33.51 8.25 9.87
CA ILE A 161 32.95 8.10 8.53
C ILE A 161 32.66 6.63 8.29
N TYR A 162 31.43 6.32 7.87
CA TYR A 162 31.03 5.00 7.43
C TYR A 162 30.70 5.01 5.95
N GLN A 163 31.46 4.22 5.18
CA GLN A 163 31.23 4.04 3.75
C GLN A 163 30.85 2.62 3.43
N LYS A 164 29.92 2.43 2.50
CA LYS A 164 29.50 1.13 2.03
C LYS A 164 29.10 1.18 0.56
N THR A 165 29.73 0.34 -0.23
CA THR A 165 29.30 0.04 -1.60
C THR A 165 28.71 -1.36 -1.61
N GLN A 166 27.53 -1.52 -2.21
CA GLN A 166 26.79 -2.76 -2.18
C GLN A 166 26.23 -3.09 -3.56
N PHE A 167 26.43 -4.32 -3.97
CA PHE A 167 25.88 -4.93 -5.17
C PHE A 167 24.90 -6.01 -4.74
N ASN A 168 23.65 -5.85 -5.11
CA ASN A 168 22.57 -6.72 -4.66
C ASN A 168 21.79 -7.21 -5.88
N ASN A 169 21.84 -8.52 -6.11
CA ASN A 169 21.00 -9.21 -7.07
C ASN A 169 19.85 -9.91 -6.35
N ALA A 170 18.62 -9.69 -6.79
CA ALA A 170 17.43 -10.32 -6.24
C ALA A 170 16.62 -10.99 -7.34
N ASP A 171 16.59 -12.33 -7.34
CA ASP A 171 15.69 -13.14 -8.18
C ASP A 171 14.39 -13.43 -7.42
N ASN A 172 13.28 -13.02 -8.00
CA ASN A 172 11.94 -13.23 -7.46
C ASN A 172 11.15 -14.16 -8.38
N ARG A 173 10.61 -15.24 -7.85
CA ARG A 173 9.76 -16.19 -8.58
C ARG A 173 8.45 -16.36 -7.85
N ASN A 174 7.37 -15.96 -8.50
CA ASN A 174 6.02 -16.10 -7.96
C ASN A 174 5.23 -17.08 -8.82
N ARG A 175 4.50 -17.97 -8.19
CA ARG A 175 3.56 -18.88 -8.83
C ARG A 175 2.23 -18.81 -8.08
N ASN A 176 1.16 -18.79 -8.79
CA ASN A 176 -0.17 -18.84 -8.18
C ASN A 176 -1.10 -19.72 -9.01
N ALA A 177 -1.96 -20.41 -8.31
CA ALA A 177 -3.05 -21.16 -8.91
C ALA A 177 -4.32 -21.01 -8.05
N SER A 178 -5.46 -20.91 -8.68
CA SER A 178 -6.72 -20.97 -7.95
C SER A 178 -7.80 -21.64 -8.81
N ALA A 179 -8.69 -22.35 -8.12
CA ALA A 179 -9.88 -22.95 -8.72
C ALA A 179 -11.10 -22.61 -7.86
N ARG A 180 -12.19 -22.21 -8.49
CA ARG A 180 -13.45 -21.89 -7.85
C ARG A 180 -14.58 -22.65 -8.51
N LEU A 181 -15.38 -23.31 -7.69
CA LEU A 181 -16.66 -23.88 -8.04
C LEU A 181 -17.76 -23.04 -7.40
N SER A 182 -18.76 -22.65 -8.18
CA SER A 182 -19.92 -21.91 -7.69
C SER A 182 -21.18 -22.59 -8.16
N TYR A 183 -22.13 -22.77 -7.26
CA TYR A 183 -23.42 -23.38 -7.51
C TYR A 183 -24.54 -22.46 -7.04
N THR A 184 -25.55 -22.28 -7.86
CA THR A 184 -26.75 -21.52 -7.52
C THR A 184 -27.96 -22.42 -7.63
N GLU A 185 -28.70 -22.61 -6.51
CA GLU A 185 -29.95 -23.38 -6.44
C GLU A 185 -31.13 -22.43 -6.20
N PRO A 186 -32.15 -22.44 -7.07
CA PRO A 186 -33.41 -21.79 -6.79
C PRO A 186 -34.22 -22.67 -5.79
N ILE A 187 -34.29 -22.22 -4.53
CA ILE A 187 -35.00 -22.93 -3.42
C ILE A 187 -36.45 -22.48 -3.26
N GLY A 188 -36.81 -21.37 -3.92
CA GLY A 188 -38.16 -20.84 -3.90
C GLY A 188 -38.40 -19.86 -5.04
N ARG A 189 -39.60 -19.29 -5.09
CA ARG A 189 -39.91 -18.27 -6.10
C ARG A 189 -39.06 -17.03 -5.89
N GLN A 190 -38.03 -16.86 -6.75
CA GLN A 190 -37.08 -15.77 -6.70
C GLN A 190 -36.19 -15.76 -5.42
N ILE A 191 -35.97 -16.94 -4.83
CA ILE A 191 -35.05 -17.14 -3.72
C ILE A 191 -34.00 -18.15 -4.16
N TYR A 192 -32.73 -17.79 -3.99
CA TYR A 192 -31.58 -18.56 -4.46
C TYR A 192 -30.60 -18.79 -3.33
N LEU A 193 -30.20 -20.02 -3.14
CA LEU A 193 -29.06 -20.40 -2.33
C LEU A 193 -27.83 -20.43 -3.23
N GLN A 194 -26.80 -19.67 -2.89
CA GLN A 194 -25.53 -19.63 -3.62
C GLN A 194 -24.44 -20.20 -2.73
N ALA A 195 -23.82 -21.26 -3.16
CA ALA A 195 -22.66 -21.85 -2.51
C ALA A 195 -21.45 -21.72 -3.43
N SER A 196 -20.30 -21.37 -2.91
CA SER A 196 -19.06 -21.43 -3.67
C SER A 196 -17.90 -21.86 -2.79
N TYR A 197 -17.01 -22.64 -3.39
CA TYR A 197 -15.75 -23.04 -2.81
C TYR A 197 -14.64 -22.59 -3.75
N GLN A 198 -13.62 -21.96 -3.18
CA GLN A 198 -12.41 -21.56 -3.90
C GLN A 198 -11.19 -22.02 -3.12
N TYR A 199 -10.32 -22.73 -3.79
CA TYR A 199 -8.96 -22.99 -3.34
C TYR A 199 -8.01 -22.04 -4.05
N SER A 200 -7.08 -21.44 -3.31
CA SER A 200 -6.04 -20.59 -3.86
C SER A 200 -4.69 -20.97 -3.24
N TRP A 201 -3.74 -21.21 -4.09
CA TRP A 201 -2.36 -21.48 -3.73
C TRP A 201 -1.45 -20.40 -4.31
N ARG A 202 -0.51 -19.94 -3.51
CA ARG A 202 0.53 -19.01 -3.92
C ARG A 202 1.86 -19.47 -3.36
N TYR A 203 2.87 -19.46 -4.19
CA TYR A 203 4.25 -19.69 -3.84
C TYR A 203 5.07 -18.50 -4.30
N SER A 204 5.95 -18.01 -3.42
CA SER A 204 6.90 -16.95 -3.72
C SER A 204 8.26 -17.36 -3.20
N ASN A 205 9.25 -17.34 -4.07
CA ASN A 205 10.66 -17.50 -3.71
C ASN A 205 11.39 -16.23 -4.08
N ARG A 206 12.09 -15.67 -3.12
CA ARG A 206 12.99 -14.55 -3.30
C ARG A 206 14.38 -14.96 -2.81
N GLU A 207 15.32 -14.94 -3.72
CA GLU A 207 16.73 -15.14 -3.43
C GLU A 207 17.46 -13.80 -3.57
N ARG A 208 18.29 -13.49 -2.61
CA ARG A 208 19.06 -12.27 -2.55
C ARG A 208 20.54 -12.60 -2.37
N ASN A 209 21.35 -12.17 -3.32
CA ASN A 209 22.80 -12.29 -3.30
C ASN A 209 23.38 -10.88 -3.12
N VAL A 210 24.23 -10.73 -2.14
CA VAL A 210 24.82 -9.43 -1.78
C VAL A 210 26.33 -9.55 -1.76
N SER A 211 26.98 -8.59 -2.43
CA SER A 211 28.42 -8.37 -2.31
C SER A 211 28.66 -6.93 -1.90
N SER A 212 29.63 -6.70 -1.05
CA SER A 212 29.88 -5.38 -0.46
C SER A 212 31.36 -5.06 -0.46
N ILE A 213 31.65 -3.76 -0.63
CA ILE A 213 32.95 -3.17 -0.32
C ILE A 213 32.76 -2.36 0.94
N PHE A 214 33.50 -2.69 2.00
CA PHE A 214 33.47 -2.00 3.28
C PHE A 214 34.71 -1.10 3.37
N GLY A 215 34.53 0.16 3.77
CA GLY A 215 35.57 1.09 4.10
C GLY A 215 35.30 1.73 5.46
N GLN A 216 36.25 1.61 6.38
CA GLN A 216 36.38 2.53 7.51
C GLN A 216 37.56 3.44 7.22
N ASP A 217 37.36 4.74 7.44
CA ASP A 217 38.42 5.76 7.37
C ASP A 217 39.17 5.89 6.04
N ASN A 218 38.43 5.96 4.91
CA ASN A 218 38.99 6.19 3.56
C ASN A 218 40.12 5.24 3.13
N SER A 219 40.41 4.18 3.90
CA SER A 219 41.60 3.33 3.73
C SER A 219 41.38 2.14 2.80
N LEU A 220 40.14 1.82 2.40
CA LEU A 220 39.84 0.72 1.51
C LEU A 220 39.32 1.19 0.15
N GLY A 221 40.28 1.23 -0.80
CA GLY A 221 40.01 1.06 -2.20
C GLY A 221 39.39 2.23 -2.97
N GLY A 222 39.20 3.40 -2.38
CA GLY A 222 38.83 4.58 -3.15
C GLY A 222 37.48 4.55 -3.84
N ALA A 223 36.49 3.76 -3.34
CA ALA A 223 35.13 3.84 -3.84
C ALA A 223 34.54 5.21 -3.50
N THR A 224 34.13 5.93 -4.52
CA THR A 224 33.51 7.26 -4.41
C THR A 224 32.13 7.23 -5.03
N LEU A 225 31.40 8.33 -4.89
CA LEU A 225 30.10 8.51 -5.53
C LEU A 225 30.16 8.30 -7.06
N ASP A 226 31.29 8.64 -7.68
CA ASP A 226 31.46 8.65 -9.14
C ASP A 226 31.94 7.30 -9.69
N ASN A 227 32.73 6.52 -8.92
CA ASN A 227 33.38 5.32 -9.41
C ASN A 227 32.90 4.00 -8.76
N TYR A 228 31.96 4.02 -7.81
CA TYR A 228 31.56 2.85 -7.03
C TYR A 228 31.11 1.65 -7.89
N ARG A 229 30.56 1.89 -9.07
CA ARG A 229 30.09 0.84 -9.99
C ARG A 229 31.23 0.08 -10.63
N GLU A 230 32.29 0.78 -11.02
CA GLU A 230 33.48 0.22 -11.66
C GLU A 230 34.26 -0.69 -10.70
N MET A 231 34.08 -0.46 -9.40
CA MET A 231 34.77 -1.21 -8.34
C MET A 231 34.07 -2.53 -7.96
N SER A 232 33.07 -2.98 -8.71
CA SER A 232 32.34 -4.22 -8.46
C SER A 232 33.25 -5.46 -8.35
N HIS A 233 34.37 -5.45 -9.06
CA HIS A 233 35.39 -6.53 -9.03
C HIS A 233 36.11 -6.67 -7.69
N LEU A 234 36.08 -5.65 -6.82
CA LEU A 234 36.61 -5.66 -5.46
C LEU A 234 35.60 -6.08 -4.41
N ALA A 235 34.33 -6.26 -4.80
CA ALA A 235 33.28 -6.61 -3.87
C ALA A 235 33.42 -8.05 -3.37
N VAL A 236 33.38 -8.21 -2.06
CA VAL A 236 33.39 -9.50 -1.38
C VAL A 236 31.96 -9.90 -1.04
N THR A 237 31.66 -11.16 -1.19
CA THR A 237 30.36 -11.71 -0.84
C THR A 237 30.03 -11.44 0.62
N ASP A 238 28.92 -10.74 0.87
CA ASP A 238 28.42 -10.45 2.21
C ASP A 238 27.48 -11.58 2.66
N THR A 239 28.06 -12.64 3.19
CA THR A 239 27.33 -13.85 3.63
C THR A 239 26.27 -13.52 4.69
N ALA A 240 26.48 -12.51 5.53
CA ALA A 240 25.50 -12.09 6.55
C ALA A 240 24.24 -11.43 5.95
N GLN A 241 24.33 -10.96 4.72
CA GLN A 241 23.20 -10.31 4.02
C GLN A 241 22.61 -11.16 2.88
N GLN A 242 23.27 -12.25 2.52
CA GLN A 242 22.64 -13.23 1.64
C GLN A 242 21.38 -13.80 2.29
N GLY A 243 20.35 -13.99 1.50
CA GLY A 243 19.13 -14.53 2.04
C GLY A 243 18.22 -15.13 0.99
N ARG A 244 17.46 -16.11 1.45
CA ARG A 244 16.40 -16.75 0.68
C ARG A 244 15.13 -16.70 1.50
N THR A 245 14.04 -16.35 0.86
CA THR A 245 12.71 -16.34 1.48
C THR A 245 11.76 -17.12 0.60
N GLU A 246 11.28 -18.23 1.09
CA GLU A 246 10.22 -19.00 0.45
C GLU A 246 8.92 -18.83 1.23
N ASN A 247 7.89 -18.38 0.55
CA ASN A 247 6.55 -18.21 1.13
C ASN A 247 5.59 -19.14 0.41
N THR A 248 4.87 -19.94 1.17
CA THR A 248 3.73 -20.71 0.68
C THR A 248 2.46 -20.24 1.37
N TYR A 249 1.45 -19.98 0.58
CA TYR A 249 0.15 -19.53 1.05
C TYR A 249 -0.96 -20.36 0.42
N GLN A 250 -1.78 -20.97 1.27
CA GLN A 250 -2.95 -21.76 0.88
C GLN A 250 -4.18 -21.13 1.52
N ASN A 251 -5.21 -20.93 0.74
CA ASN A 251 -6.44 -20.33 1.21
C ASN A 251 -7.66 -21.09 0.66
N HIS A 252 -8.54 -21.47 1.55
CA HIS A 252 -9.83 -22.07 1.24
C HIS A 252 -10.93 -21.07 1.53
N ASN A 253 -11.73 -20.70 0.55
CA ASN A 253 -12.87 -19.81 0.72
C ASN A 253 -14.16 -20.61 0.51
N VAL A 254 -14.86 -20.87 1.58
CA VAL A 254 -16.22 -21.45 1.55
C VAL A 254 -17.20 -20.31 1.74
N ASN A 255 -18.03 -20.02 0.75
CA ASN A 255 -19.00 -18.93 0.81
C ASN A 255 -20.41 -19.47 0.61
N LEU A 256 -21.29 -19.14 1.54
CA LEU A 256 -22.71 -19.49 1.50
C LEU A 256 -23.54 -18.21 1.59
N GLN A 257 -24.41 -18.00 0.61
CA GLN A 257 -25.24 -16.80 0.51
C GLN A 257 -26.67 -17.15 0.17
N LEU A 258 -27.62 -16.48 0.84
CA LEU A 258 -29.04 -16.47 0.48
C LEU A 258 -29.31 -15.17 -0.30
N ARG A 259 -29.81 -15.32 -1.52
CA ARG A 259 -30.21 -14.22 -2.38
C ARG A 259 -31.70 -14.21 -2.61
N ILE A 260 -32.37 -13.14 -2.21
CA ILE A 260 -33.81 -12.92 -2.38
C ILE A 260 -33.99 -11.80 -3.41
N VAL A 261 -34.68 -12.11 -4.49
CA VAL A 261 -34.98 -11.15 -5.58
C VAL A 261 -36.47 -10.86 -5.55
N ARG A 262 -36.84 -9.61 -5.42
CA ARG A 262 -38.23 -9.13 -5.49
C ARG A 262 -38.31 -7.93 -6.42
N PRO A 263 -39.47 -7.58 -6.93
CA PRO A 263 -39.61 -6.44 -7.85
C PRO A 263 -39.03 -5.15 -7.29
N ARG A 264 -39.17 -4.94 -5.98
CA ARG A 264 -38.70 -3.73 -5.29
C ARG A 264 -37.36 -3.88 -4.57
N TYR A 265 -36.94 -5.10 -4.22
CA TYR A 265 -35.69 -5.29 -3.50
C TYR A 265 -34.90 -6.52 -3.91
N LEU A 266 -33.60 -6.39 -3.76
CA LEU A 266 -32.63 -7.48 -3.82
C LEU A 266 -31.92 -7.52 -2.47
N LEU A 267 -31.99 -8.64 -1.78
CA LEU A 267 -31.27 -8.91 -0.54
C LEU A 267 -30.34 -10.10 -0.75
N THR A 268 -29.07 -9.94 -0.46
CA THR A 268 -28.11 -11.03 -0.37
C THR A 268 -27.47 -11.00 1.01
N VAL A 269 -27.61 -12.06 1.77
CA VAL A 269 -27.02 -12.26 3.09
C VAL A 269 -26.18 -13.51 3.04
N GLY A 270 -24.97 -13.47 3.56
CA GLY A 270 -24.12 -14.63 3.54
C GLY A 270 -22.96 -14.53 4.52
N ALA A 271 -22.22 -15.62 4.58
CA ALA A 271 -20.98 -15.70 5.33
C ALA A 271 -19.93 -16.45 4.51
N MET A 272 -18.71 -16.01 4.65
CA MET A 272 -17.52 -16.64 4.07
C MET A 272 -16.64 -17.15 5.21
N LEU A 273 -16.27 -18.43 5.13
CA LEU A 273 -15.27 -19.03 5.99
C LEU A 273 -13.97 -19.18 5.20
N GLN A 274 -12.87 -18.76 5.79
CA GLN A 274 -11.55 -18.74 5.16
C GLN A 274 -10.51 -19.42 6.05
N PRO A 275 -10.40 -20.76 6.04
CA PRO A 275 -9.21 -21.43 6.54
C PRO A 275 -8.02 -21.06 5.66
N GLN A 276 -6.94 -20.60 6.30
CA GLN A 276 -5.72 -20.16 5.66
C GLN A 276 -4.52 -20.84 6.32
N HIS A 277 -3.60 -21.29 5.48
CA HIS A 277 -2.31 -21.78 5.91
C HIS A 277 -1.23 -20.96 5.21
N SER A 278 -0.30 -20.42 5.98
CA SER A 278 0.87 -19.72 5.47
C SER A 278 2.12 -20.24 6.14
N ALA A 279 3.14 -20.48 5.34
CA ALA A 279 4.45 -20.91 5.81
C ALA A 279 5.52 -20.05 5.15
N VAL A 280 6.55 -19.72 5.91
CA VAL A 280 7.76 -19.09 5.42
C VAL A 280 8.95 -19.89 5.87
N ASP A 281 9.84 -20.13 4.94
CA ASP A 281 11.21 -20.57 5.15
C ASP A 281 12.09 -19.35 4.83
N TYR A 282 12.80 -18.87 5.84
CA TYR A 282 13.64 -17.67 5.74
C TYR A 282 15.05 -18.02 6.17
N THR A 283 15.99 -17.89 5.25
CA THR A 283 17.44 -18.04 5.51
C THR A 283 18.11 -16.69 5.28
N LYS A 284 18.93 -16.26 6.24
CA LYS A 284 19.77 -15.07 6.12
C LYS A 284 21.13 -15.33 6.75
N GLY A 285 22.16 -15.40 5.92
CA GLY A 285 23.47 -15.82 6.36
C GLY A 285 23.41 -17.23 6.97
N VAL A 286 23.85 -17.36 8.21
CA VAL A 286 23.80 -18.61 8.99
C VAL A 286 22.50 -18.83 9.75
N ARG A 287 21.59 -17.87 9.70
CA ARG A 287 20.30 -17.92 10.43
C ARG A 287 19.23 -18.52 9.55
N HIS A 288 18.49 -19.46 10.11
CA HIS A 288 17.36 -20.09 9.45
C HIS A 288 16.12 -20.04 10.36
N TYR A 289 14.98 -19.63 9.79
CA TYR A 289 13.71 -19.53 10.50
C TYR A 289 12.61 -20.15 9.66
N GLU A 290 11.89 -21.07 10.26
CA GLU A 290 10.64 -21.59 9.73
C GLU A 290 9.47 -21.04 10.57
N VAL A 291 8.56 -20.35 9.93
CA VAL A 291 7.35 -19.83 10.57
C VAL A 291 6.15 -20.36 9.81
N SER A 292 5.29 -21.08 10.51
CA SER A 292 4.03 -21.58 9.96
C SER A 292 2.85 -21.07 10.77
N ARG A 293 1.78 -20.71 10.09
CA ARG A 293 0.57 -20.18 10.73
C ARG A 293 -0.68 -20.69 10.06
N GLN A 294 -1.61 -21.19 10.87
CA GLN A 294 -2.96 -21.53 10.47
C GLN A 294 -3.94 -20.52 11.09
N VAL A 295 -4.85 -20.01 10.29
CA VAL A 295 -5.86 -19.06 10.74
C VAL A 295 -7.19 -19.39 10.09
N MET A 296 -8.27 -19.35 10.85
CA MET A 296 -9.62 -19.46 10.36
C MET A 296 -10.32 -18.12 10.51
N ASN A 297 -10.77 -17.56 9.41
CA ASN A 297 -11.48 -16.28 9.38
C ASN A 297 -12.94 -16.52 9.00
N ALA A 298 -13.84 -15.75 9.63
CA ALA A 298 -15.26 -15.70 9.26
C ALA A 298 -15.61 -14.26 8.89
N SER A 299 -16.22 -14.08 7.72
CA SER A 299 -16.55 -12.77 7.18
C SER A 299 -18.02 -12.73 6.76
N PRO A 300 -18.92 -12.10 7.55
CA PRO A 300 -20.28 -11.89 7.14
C PRO A 300 -20.37 -10.87 6.00
N THR A 301 -21.36 -11.06 5.12
CA THR A 301 -21.64 -10.18 3.99
C THR A 301 -23.12 -9.87 3.91
N LEU A 302 -23.46 -8.62 3.64
CA LEU A 302 -24.81 -8.17 3.39
C LEU A 302 -24.79 -7.25 2.16
N ASN A 303 -25.70 -7.48 1.22
CA ASN A 303 -25.95 -6.58 0.12
C ASN A 303 -27.47 -6.41 -0.01
N PHE A 304 -27.94 -5.21 0.25
CA PHE A 304 -29.34 -4.84 0.18
C PHE A 304 -29.52 -3.72 -0.84
N LYS A 305 -30.38 -3.94 -1.82
CA LYS A 305 -30.79 -2.95 -2.80
C LYS A 305 -32.29 -2.81 -2.76
N TYR A 306 -32.79 -1.60 -2.56
CA TYR A 306 -34.20 -1.28 -2.59
C TYR A 306 -34.50 -0.27 -3.70
N ARG A 307 -35.51 -0.56 -4.53
CA ARG A 307 -36.01 0.29 -5.59
C ARG A 307 -37.37 0.83 -5.18
N PHE A 308 -37.44 2.08 -4.77
CA PHE A 308 -38.68 2.77 -4.49
C PHE A 308 -39.48 2.99 -5.78
N SER A 309 -38.73 3.36 -6.86
CA SER A 309 -39.25 3.55 -8.21
C SER A 309 -38.16 3.27 -9.25
N LYS A 310 -38.47 3.42 -10.55
CA LYS A 310 -37.44 3.37 -11.63
C LYS A 310 -36.39 4.47 -11.49
N LYS A 311 -36.73 5.56 -10.77
CA LYS A 311 -35.89 6.77 -10.62
C LYS A 311 -35.36 6.95 -9.19
N GLU A 312 -35.66 6.03 -8.29
CA GLU A 312 -35.30 6.11 -6.88
C GLU A 312 -34.86 4.78 -6.33
N GLN A 313 -33.63 4.72 -5.80
CA GLN A 313 -33.02 3.51 -5.27
C GLN A 313 -32.13 3.80 -4.06
N PHE A 314 -32.06 2.82 -3.19
CA PHE A 314 -31.16 2.75 -2.05
C PHE A 314 -30.37 1.45 -2.13
N ASN A 315 -29.08 1.50 -1.88
CA ASN A 315 -28.20 0.32 -1.74
C ASN A 315 -27.47 0.40 -0.41
N ALA A 316 -27.32 -0.70 0.26
CA ALA A 316 -26.48 -0.85 1.45
C ALA A 316 -25.65 -2.13 1.33
N ARG A 317 -24.36 -2.04 1.64
CA ARG A 317 -23.43 -3.16 1.62
C ARG A 317 -22.65 -3.18 2.92
N TYR A 318 -22.55 -4.36 3.49
CA TYR A 318 -21.62 -4.64 4.57
C TYR A 318 -20.72 -5.78 4.15
N HIS A 319 -19.44 -5.59 4.36
CA HIS A 319 -18.41 -6.58 4.07
C HIS A 319 -17.34 -6.53 5.15
N ALA A 320 -17.08 -7.66 5.77
CA ALA A 320 -15.96 -7.82 6.68
C ALA A 320 -14.86 -8.66 6.01
N SER A 321 -13.62 -8.38 6.32
CA SER A 321 -12.46 -9.13 5.84
C SER A 321 -11.38 -9.20 6.90
N THR A 322 -10.60 -10.27 6.87
CA THR A 322 -9.43 -10.44 7.72
C THR A 322 -8.17 -10.34 6.89
N GLY A 323 -7.25 -9.47 7.31
CA GLY A 323 -5.92 -9.31 6.71
C GLY A 323 -4.86 -9.97 7.58
N GLN A 324 -4.01 -10.81 6.97
CA GLN A 324 -2.86 -11.37 7.66
C GLN A 324 -1.73 -10.34 7.70
N PRO A 325 -0.95 -10.26 8.79
CA PRO A 325 0.34 -9.56 8.78
C PRO A 325 1.22 -10.15 7.68
N SER A 326 2.13 -9.34 7.14
CA SER A 326 3.17 -9.90 6.27
C SER A 326 3.93 -10.97 7.02
N ILE A 327 4.12 -12.12 6.39
CA ILE A 327 4.79 -13.23 7.06
C ILE A 327 6.24 -12.87 7.39
N THR A 328 6.87 -12.00 6.58
CA THR A 328 8.20 -11.45 6.86
C THR A 328 8.22 -10.57 8.11
N ASP A 329 7.12 -9.89 8.42
CA ASP A 329 7.01 -9.10 9.66
C ASP A 329 6.92 -9.98 10.93
N LEU A 330 6.69 -11.29 10.77
CA LEU A 330 6.67 -12.26 11.87
C LEU A 330 8.06 -12.84 12.19
N ILE A 331 9.06 -12.61 11.34
CA ILE A 331 10.41 -13.14 11.53
C ILE A 331 11.11 -12.35 12.63
N PRO A 332 11.59 -12.97 13.72
CA PRO A 332 12.23 -12.29 14.85
C PRO A 332 13.68 -11.90 14.54
N ASP A 333 13.91 -11.22 13.42
CA ASP A 333 15.25 -10.80 12.98
C ASP A 333 15.24 -9.41 12.35
N THR A 334 16.42 -8.87 12.11
CA THR A 334 16.64 -7.62 11.40
C THR A 334 16.31 -7.79 9.92
N LEU A 335 15.23 -7.19 9.47
CA LEU A 335 14.75 -7.28 8.09
C LEU A 335 15.55 -6.42 7.11
N ASN A 336 16.24 -5.38 7.62
CA ASN A 336 17.06 -4.49 6.81
C ASN A 336 18.33 -4.10 7.57
N ASN A 337 19.50 -4.47 7.05
CA ASN A 337 20.83 -4.12 7.58
C ASN A 337 21.61 -3.18 6.65
N ALA A 338 21.04 -2.80 5.52
CA ALA A 338 21.74 -1.98 4.53
C ALA A 338 22.00 -0.56 5.05
N ASP A 339 21.21 -0.12 6.02
CA ASP A 339 21.25 1.21 6.59
C ASP A 339 21.28 1.11 8.13
N PRO A 340 22.44 1.34 8.77
CA PRO A 340 22.57 1.24 10.22
C PRO A 340 21.76 2.31 10.96
N LEU A 341 21.35 3.37 10.29
CA LEU A 341 20.47 4.41 10.86
C LEU A 341 18.98 4.04 10.76
N ASN A 342 18.61 3.03 10.00
CA ASN A 342 17.23 2.62 9.81
C ASN A 342 17.08 1.11 9.92
N ILE A 343 17.00 0.59 11.12
CA ILE A 343 16.84 -0.82 11.42
C ILE A 343 15.35 -1.16 11.47
N ARG A 344 14.95 -2.24 10.80
CA ARG A 344 13.60 -2.81 10.90
C ARG A 344 13.66 -4.21 11.49
N LEU A 345 12.90 -4.43 12.56
CA LEU A 345 12.74 -5.74 13.20
C LEU A 345 11.36 -6.31 12.88
N GLY A 346 11.24 -7.63 12.85
CA GLY A 346 9.94 -8.30 12.81
C GLY A 346 9.35 -8.52 14.20
N ASN A 347 8.08 -8.95 14.24
CA ASN A 347 7.35 -9.24 15.48
C ASN A 347 6.48 -10.50 15.31
N PRO A 348 6.89 -11.65 15.85
CA PRO A 348 6.11 -12.90 15.80
C PRO A 348 4.74 -12.82 16.48
N GLY A 349 4.57 -11.89 17.41
CA GLY A 349 3.32 -11.68 18.18
C GLY A 349 2.21 -10.96 17.41
N LEU A 350 2.40 -10.59 16.14
CA LEU A 350 1.38 -9.90 15.37
C LEU A 350 0.13 -10.74 15.16
N LYS A 351 -1.02 -10.12 15.39
CA LYS A 351 -2.35 -10.71 15.17
C LYS A 351 -2.91 -10.28 13.81
N PRO A 352 -3.76 -11.10 13.19
CA PRO A 352 -4.51 -10.69 12.01
C PRO A 352 -5.37 -9.45 12.27
N SER A 353 -5.45 -8.58 11.29
CA SER A 353 -6.36 -7.45 11.30
C SER A 353 -7.76 -7.89 10.85
N PHE A 354 -8.81 -7.31 11.46
CA PHE A 354 -10.18 -7.50 11.05
C PHE A 354 -10.77 -6.16 10.63
N THR A 355 -11.16 -6.08 9.37
CA THR A 355 -11.64 -4.87 8.74
C THR A 355 -13.12 -5.00 8.41
N GLN A 356 -13.91 -4.01 8.82
CA GLN A 356 -15.34 -3.89 8.55
C GLN A 356 -15.57 -2.71 7.63
N ASN A 357 -16.33 -2.94 6.55
CA ASN A 357 -16.69 -1.93 5.57
C ASN A 357 -18.20 -1.84 5.46
N ILE A 358 -18.74 -0.65 5.62
CA ILE A 358 -20.14 -0.32 5.40
C ILE A 358 -20.20 0.72 4.30
N HIS A 359 -20.99 0.46 3.29
CA HIS A 359 -21.27 1.42 2.22
C HIS A 359 -22.78 1.52 2.04
N ALA A 360 -23.30 2.74 2.00
CA ALA A 360 -24.70 3.00 1.67
C ALA A 360 -24.78 4.11 0.63
N ASP A 361 -25.60 3.92 -0.38
CA ASP A 361 -25.88 4.93 -1.39
C ASP A 361 -27.40 5.06 -1.63
N TYR A 362 -27.81 6.30 -1.80
CA TYR A 362 -29.18 6.67 -2.16
C TYR A 362 -29.17 7.59 -3.36
N ARG A 363 -30.04 7.33 -4.32
CA ARG A 363 -30.22 8.18 -5.49
C ARG A 363 -31.67 8.34 -5.86
N LYS A 364 -32.08 9.59 -6.13
CA LYS A 364 -33.39 9.93 -6.63
C LYS A 364 -33.27 10.97 -7.77
N SER A 365 -34.01 10.73 -8.85
CA SER A 365 -34.03 11.62 -10.01
C SER A 365 -35.47 12.00 -10.40
N PHE A 366 -35.68 13.30 -10.63
CA PHE A 366 -36.91 13.88 -11.16
C PHE A 366 -36.62 14.37 -12.57
N THR A 367 -37.09 13.62 -13.55
CA THR A 367 -36.73 13.88 -14.98
C THR A 367 -37.31 15.20 -15.49
N GLU A 368 -38.54 15.51 -15.10
CA GLU A 368 -39.21 16.72 -15.54
C GLU A 368 -38.53 18.00 -15.03
N LEU A 369 -38.07 17.96 -13.77
CA LEU A 369 -37.36 19.05 -13.13
C LEU A 369 -35.85 19.02 -13.36
N GLN A 370 -35.33 18.03 -14.10
CA GLN A 370 -33.89 17.78 -14.22
C GLN A 370 -33.16 17.80 -12.86
N ARG A 371 -33.82 17.27 -11.83
CA ARG A 371 -33.33 17.30 -10.46
C ARG A 371 -32.83 15.91 -10.04
N THR A 372 -31.65 15.85 -9.43
CA THR A 372 -31.06 14.61 -8.91
C THR A 372 -30.53 14.85 -7.51
N TYR A 373 -30.86 13.94 -6.60
CA TYR A 373 -30.27 13.80 -5.28
C TYR A 373 -29.45 12.51 -5.28
N ALA A 374 -28.22 12.59 -4.83
CA ALA A 374 -27.40 11.42 -4.59
C ALA A 374 -26.65 11.60 -3.27
N ALA A 375 -26.74 10.62 -2.40
CA ALA A 375 -26.04 10.59 -1.13
C ALA A 375 -25.30 9.25 -1.01
N ASN A 376 -24.08 9.28 -0.49
CA ASN A 376 -23.35 8.06 -0.12
C ASN A 376 -22.71 8.26 1.25
N VAL A 377 -22.60 7.15 1.96
CA VAL A 377 -21.93 7.05 3.25
C VAL A 377 -21.02 5.82 3.20
N ASP A 378 -19.78 6.02 3.56
CA ASP A 378 -18.76 4.98 3.69
C ASP A 378 -18.24 4.97 5.12
N PHE A 379 -18.15 3.80 5.71
CA PHE A 379 -17.53 3.60 7.02
C PHE A 379 -16.60 2.40 6.98
N HIS A 380 -15.40 2.61 7.49
CA HIS A 380 -14.35 1.62 7.54
C HIS A 380 -13.75 1.58 8.93
N ALA A 381 -13.68 0.39 9.55
CA ALA A 381 -13.05 0.21 10.85
C ALA A 381 -12.15 -1.03 10.84
N THR A 382 -10.95 -0.90 11.43
CA THR A 382 -9.96 -1.98 11.49
C THR A 382 -9.58 -2.25 12.93
N GLN A 383 -9.81 -3.48 13.36
CA GLN A 383 -9.28 -4.03 14.62
C GLN A 383 -7.94 -4.70 14.36
N ASN A 384 -7.03 -4.68 15.33
CA ASN A 384 -5.67 -5.23 15.23
C ASN A 384 -4.89 -4.70 14.01
N SER A 385 -5.10 -3.45 13.62
CA SER A 385 -4.32 -2.81 12.56
C SER A 385 -2.83 -2.85 12.92
N VAL A 386 -1.98 -3.15 11.93
CA VAL A 386 -0.52 -3.13 12.14
C VAL A 386 -0.03 -1.69 11.99
N SER A 387 0.71 -1.22 12.98
CA SER A 387 1.34 0.11 13.02
C SER A 387 2.81 -0.04 13.37
N SER A 388 3.64 0.83 12.82
CA SER A 388 5.07 0.87 13.11
C SER A 388 5.32 1.59 14.43
N ARG A 389 6.05 0.95 15.34
CA ARG A 389 6.62 1.57 16.54
C ARG A 389 8.08 1.86 16.26
N THR A 390 8.47 3.12 16.36
CA THR A 390 9.85 3.57 16.09
C THR A 390 10.50 4.06 17.37
N GLU A 391 11.68 3.57 17.65
CA GLU A 391 12.56 4.00 18.75
C GLU A 391 13.79 4.66 18.14
N TYR A 392 14.24 5.78 18.71
CA TYR A 392 15.37 6.55 18.22
C TYR A 392 16.57 6.38 19.14
N ASN A 393 17.74 6.27 18.52
CA ASN A 393 19.02 6.41 19.21
C ASN A 393 19.47 7.87 19.10
N GLU A 394 19.50 8.57 20.20
CA GLU A 394 19.80 10.02 20.23
C GLU A 394 21.27 10.34 19.92
N VAL A 395 22.18 9.38 20.08
CA VAL A 395 23.61 9.57 19.81
C VAL A 395 23.92 9.45 18.32
N THR A 396 23.37 8.42 17.67
CA THR A 396 23.63 8.14 16.24
C THR A 396 22.64 8.82 15.32
N GLY A 397 21.49 9.29 15.83
CA GLY A 397 20.33 9.71 15.01
C GLY A 397 19.63 8.55 14.30
N GLY A 398 20.02 7.31 14.64
CA GLY A 398 19.44 6.10 14.08
C GLY A 398 18.10 5.75 14.68
N ARG A 399 17.32 4.89 13.98
CA ARG A 399 16.01 4.43 14.43
C ARG A 399 15.83 2.94 14.25
N VAL A 400 15.11 2.33 15.20
CA VAL A 400 14.66 0.95 15.15
C VAL A 400 13.15 0.94 15.03
N THR A 401 12.62 0.28 14.02
CA THR A 401 11.18 0.20 13.74
C THR A 401 10.70 -1.23 13.86
N THR A 402 9.67 -1.44 14.70
CA THR A 402 9.03 -2.75 14.94
C THR A 402 7.53 -2.66 14.68
N PRO A 403 6.91 -3.58 13.91
CA PRO A 403 5.47 -3.59 13.70
C PRO A 403 4.73 -4.08 14.95
N GLN A 404 3.64 -3.41 15.31
CA GLN A 404 2.77 -3.77 16.44
C GLN A 404 1.29 -3.60 16.10
N ASN A 405 0.42 -4.40 16.74
CA ASN A 405 -1.02 -4.25 16.57
C ASN A 405 -1.56 -3.07 17.40
N VAL A 406 -2.44 -2.31 16.78
CA VAL A 406 -3.20 -1.24 17.43
C VAL A 406 -4.69 -1.36 17.11
N ASN A 407 -5.53 -0.89 18.04
CA ASN A 407 -6.98 -0.84 17.88
C ASN A 407 -7.48 0.60 17.92
N GLY A 408 -8.62 0.83 17.26
CA GLY A 408 -9.29 2.12 17.24
C GLY A 408 -9.17 2.86 15.91
N ASN A 409 -8.58 2.25 14.88
CA ASN A 409 -8.51 2.81 13.54
C ASN A 409 -9.88 2.73 12.86
N TRP A 410 -10.44 3.87 12.48
CA TRP A 410 -11.64 3.94 11.68
C TRP A 410 -11.67 5.23 10.84
N SER A 411 -12.40 5.19 9.74
CA SER A 411 -12.72 6.34 8.91
C SER A 411 -14.18 6.29 8.48
N GLY A 412 -14.81 7.44 8.45
CA GLY A 412 -16.16 7.62 7.92
C GLY A 412 -16.16 8.78 6.94
N SER A 413 -16.90 8.63 5.85
CA SER A 413 -17.15 9.72 4.91
C SER A 413 -18.59 9.71 4.45
N ALA A 414 -19.14 10.92 4.22
CA ALA A 414 -20.44 11.10 3.64
C ALA A 414 -20.34 12.13 2.52
N ALA A 415 -21.02 11.87 1.41
CA ALA A 415 -21.14 12.83 0.34
C ALA A 415 -22.60 12.98 -0.08
N PHE A 416 -22.98 14.22 -0.36
CA PHE A 416 -24.28 14.59 -0.87
C PHE A 416 -24.13 15.44 -2.11
N ASN A 417 -24.73 14.98 -3.20
CA ASN A 417 -24.77 15.68 -4.47
C ASN A 417 -26.21 16.08 -4.79
N PHE A 418 -26.40 17.34 -5.08
CA PHE A 418 -27.68 17.87 -5.52
C PHE A 418 -27.48 18.61 -6.83
N ASN A 419 -28.27 18.25 -7.83
CA ASN A 419 -28.31 18.91 -9.13
C ASN A 419 -29.75 19.27 -9.46
N THR A 420 -30.00 20.48 -9.92
CA THR A 420 -31.33 20.94 -10.34
C THR A 420 -31.25 22.01 -11.40
N ALA A 421 -32.24 22.04 -12.30
CA ALA A 421 -32.58 23.22 -13.08
C ALA A 421 -33.32 24.26 -12.19
N LEU A 422 -32.96 25.54 -12.31
CA LEU A 422 -33.59 26.60 -11.57
C LEU A 422 -34.97 26.94 -12.17
N ARG A 423 -35.99 26.96 -11.31
CA ARG A 423 -37.40 27.27 -11.72
C ARG A 423 -37.90 26.46 -12.92
N GLY A 424 -37.36 25.26 -13.16
CA GLY A 424 -37.70 24.43 -14.33
C GLY A 424 -37.09 24.90 -15.65
N ASP A 425 -36.38 26.02 -15.68
CA ASP A 425 -35.64 26.47 -16.86
C ASP A 425 -34.34 25.67 -17.03
N LYS A 426 -34.24 24.90 -18.11
CA LYS A 426 -33.12 24.05 -18.39
C LYS A 426 -31.82 24.77 -18.71
N ARG A 427 -31.88 26.05 -19.00
CA ARG A 427 -30.74 26.93 -19.25
C ARG A 427 -29.93 27.22 -18.00
N PHE A 428 -30.59 27.27 -16.82
CA PHE A 428 -29.95 27.55 -15.55
C PHE A 428 -29.88 26.28 -14.69
N ARG A 429 -28.69 25.84 -14.33
CA ARG A 429 -28.45 24.66 -13.48
C ARG A 429 -27.61 25.01 -12.27
N VAL A 430 -27.96 24.41 -11.16
CA VAL A 430 -27.18 24.47 -9.92
C VAL A 430 -26.75 23.03 -9.57
N ASN A 431 -25.46 22.85 -9.35
CA ASN A 431 -24.92 21.61 -8.81
C ASN A 431 -24.23 21.92 -7.49
N THR A 432 -24.59 21.22 -6.43
CA THR A 432 -23.91 21.30 -5.14
C THR A 432 -23.34 19.95 -4.79
N ASN A 433 -22.11 19.94 -4.26
CA ASN A 433 -21.42 18.76 -3.76
C ASN A 433 -20.94 19.06 -2.34
N THR A 434 -21.50 18.37 -1.36
CA THR A 434 -21.09 18.43 0.04
C THR A 434 -20.41 17.14 0.40
N GLN A 435 -19.21 17.19 0.93
CA GLN A 435 -18.45 16.03 1.38
C GLN A 435 -17.97 16.28 2.81
N GLY A 436 -18.19 15.29 3.68
CA GLY A 436 -17.65 15.28 5.03
C GLY A 436 -16.86 14.01 5.26
N SER A 437 -15.75 14.08 5.98
CA SER A 437 -15.04 12.90 6.44
C SER A 437 -14.54 13.08 7.86
N MET A 438 -14.51 11.96 8.59
CA MET A 438 -13.92 11.85 9.92
C MET A 438 -13.01 10.65 9.96
N THR A 439 -11.87 10.81 10.63
CA THR A 439 -10.88 9.75 10.78
C THR A 439 -10.41 9.67 12.22
N ASN A 440 -10.14 8.48 12.69
CA ASN A 440 -9.42 8.22 13.92
C ASN A 440 -8.30 7.23 13.63
N ALA A 441 -7.08 7.74 13.59
CA ALA A 441 -5.87 6.95 13.37
C ALA A 441 -5.15 6.75 14.71
N VAL A 442 -4.84 5.51 15.03
CA VAL A 442 -4.07 5.14 16.22
C VAL A 442 -2.74 4.57 15.74
N GLY A 443 -1.65 5.08 16.27
CA GLY A 443 -0.30 4.66 15.92
C GLY A 443 0.63 4.84 17.11
N TYR A 444 1.92 4.95 16.82
CA TYR A 444 2.95 5.24 17.79
C TYR A 444 3.70 6.49 17.38
N VAL A 445 4.05 7.31 18.36
CA VAL A 445 4.90 8.48 18.20
C VAL A 445 6.02 8.46 19.24
N TYR A 446 7.22 8.83 18.84
CA TYR A 446 8.34 9.02 19.75
C TYR A 446 8.29 10.42 20.34
N ARG A 447 8.35 10.51 21.67
CA ARG A 447 8.40 11.79 22.39
C ARG A 447 9.83 12.06 22.86
N SER A 448 10.52 12.96 22.17
CA SER A 448 11.92 13.29 22.49
C SER A 448 12.14 13.84 23.89
N LYS A 449 11.17 14.59 24.44
CA LYS A 449 11.26 15.12 25.82
C LYS A 449 11.34 14.06 26.92
N ARG A 450 10.84 12.85 26.64
CA ARG A 450 10.81 11.72 27.59
C ARG A 450 11.62 10.52 27.10
N ALA A 451 12.20 10.60 25.89
CA ALA A 451 12.89 9.50 25.20
C ALA A 451 12.05 8.21 25.16
N GLU A 452 10.74 8.33 24.93
CA GLU A 452 9.80 7.22 24.95
C GLU A 452 8.90 7.19 23.71
N THR A 453 8.54 6.00 23.26
CA THR A 453 7.54 5.79 22.21
C THR A 453 6.19 5.47 22.82
N VAL A 454 5.20 6.32 22.60
CA VAL A 454 3.85 6.20 23.16
C VAL A 454 2.81 6.01 22.08
N LYS A 455 1.64 5.47 22.47
CA LYS A 455 0.49 5.46 21.58
C LYS A 455 0.01 6.89 21.34
N ASN A 456 -0.20 7.20 20.07
CA ASN A 456 -0.77 8.46 19.62
C ASN A 456 -2.12 8.20 18.95
N ARG A 457 -3.05 9.13 19.15
CA ARG A 457 -4.34 9.14 18.50
C ARG A 457 -4.51 10.44 17.73
N THR A 458 -4.61 10.31 16.41
CA THR A 458 -4.85 11.46 15.53
C THR A 458 -6.30 11.41 15.04
N ARG A 459 -7.06 12.44 15.33
CA ARG A 459 -8.43 12.63 14.86
C ARG A 459 -8.43 13.70 13.80
N GLY A 460 -9.01 13.39 12.65
CA GLY A 460 -9.20 14.32 11.55
C GLY A 460 -10.67 14.51 11.24
N ALA A 461 -11.06 15.72 10.92
CA ALA A 461 -12.36 16.05 10.37
C ALA A 461 -12.17 16.96 9.16
N SER A 462 -12.86 16.69 8.06
CA SER A 462 -12.85 17.58 6.91
C SER A 462 -14.25 17.75 6.37
N VAL A 463 -14.55 18.98 5.92
CA VAL A 463 -15.77 19.31 5.22
C VAL A 463 -15.41 20.08 3.96
N ARG A 464 -15.99 19.66 2.85
CA ARG A 464 -15.87 20.34 1.56
C ARG A 464 -17.24 20.61 1.01
N GLN A 465 -17.50 21.87 0.66
CA GLN A 465 -18.71 22.34 -0.02
C GLN A 465 -18.32 22.93 -1.37
N GLY A 466 -18.86 22.37 -2.44
CA GLY A 466 -18.72 22.93 -3.79
C GLY A 466 -20.09 23.35 -4.32
N VAL A 467 -20.14 24.47 -5.02
CA VAL A 467 -21.33 24.95 -5.73
C VAL A 467 -20.90 25.33 -7.14
N ARG A 468 -21.67 24.89 -8.13
CA ARG A 468 -21.49 25.27 -9.53
C ARG A 468 -22.82 25.77 -10.10
N PHE A 469 -22.80 26.94 -10.70
CA PHE A 469 -23.84 27.48 -11.50
C PHE A 469 -23.48 27.36 -12.97
N THR A 470 -24.39 26.86 -13.78
CA THR A 470 -24.23 26.74 -15.23
C THR A 470 -25.39 27.42 -15.90
N PHE A 471 -25.08 28.39 -16.76
CA PHE A 471 -26.02 28.94 -17.74
C PHE A 471 -25.64 28.43 -19.11
N ARG A 472 -26.60 27.88 -19.85
CA ARG A 472 -26.41 27.39 -21.21
C ARG A 472 -27.60 27.73 -22.08
N ASN A 473 -27.31 28.35 -23.21
CA ASN A 473 -28.26 28.50 -24.32
C ASN A 473 -27.60 27.93 -25.61
N ASP A 474 -28.20 28.20 -26.77
CA ASP A 474 -27.78 27.61 -28.05
C ASP A 474 -26.40 28.09 -28.52
N TRP A 475 -25.93 29.24 -28.05
CA TRP A 475 -24.65 29.83 -28.50
C TRP A 475 -23.67 30.18 -27.36
N LEU A 476 -24.05 30.09 -26.09
CA LEU A 476 -23.21 30.45 -24.95
C LEU A 476 -23.37 29.46 -23.80
N GLU A 477 -22.25 29.04 -23.23
CA GLU A 477 -22.20 28.33 -21.94
C GLU A 477 -21.31 29.09 -20.96
N LEU A 478 -21.87 29.47 -19.82
CA LEU A 478 -21.17 30.11 -18.71
C LEU A 478 -21.20 29.19 -17.50
N ASN A 479 -20.03 28.96 -16.90
CA ASN A 479 -19.86 28.18 -15.69
C ASN A 479 -19.20 29.05 -14.62
N ALA A 480 -19.85 29.22 -13.48
CA ALA A 480 -19.29 29.80 -12.28
C ALA A 480 -19.24 28.75 -11.18
N GLN A 481 -18.08 28.58 -10.54
CA GLN A 481 -17.91 27.58 -9.48
C GLN A 481 -17.14 28.16 -8.31
N GLY A 482 -17.57 27.79 -7.10
CA GLY A 482 -16.87 28.07 -5.86
C GLY A 482 -16.77 26.82 -5.00
N ALA A 483 -15.73 26.71 -4.21
CA ALA A 483 -15.58 25.64 -3.25
C ALA A 483 -14.99 26.17 -1.95
N PHE A 484 -15.53 25.68 -0.85
CA PHE A 484 -15.01 25.88 0.50
C PHE A 484 -14.51 24.55 1.05
N ARG A 485 -13.38 24.57 1.73
CA ARG A 485 -12.82 23.39 2.41
C ARG A 485 -12.36 23.78 3.80
N TYR A 486 -12.79 23.00 4.78
CA TYR A 486 -12.34 23.09 6.16
C TYR A 486 -11.70 21.76 6.56
N ASN A 487 -10.51 21.79 7.13
CA ASN A 487 -9.84 20.63 7.69
C ASN A 487 -9.44 20.94 9.12
N HIS A 488 -9.70 20.00 10.01
CA HIS A 488 -9.26 20.05 11.40
C HIS A 488 -8.57 18.73 11.75
N THR A 489 -7.37 18.80 12.34
CA THR A 489 -6.65 17.64 12.80
C THR A 489 -6.16 17.89 14.21
N HIS A 490 -6.40 16.93 15.10
CA HIS A 490 -5.94 16.93 16.48
C HIS A 490 -5.23 15.64 16.81
N SER A 491 -4.04 15.73 17.39
CA SER A 491 -3.19 14.61 17.78
C SER A 491 -2.90 14.69 19.29
N THR A 492 -2.96 13.55 19.99
CA THR A 492 -2.77 13.48 21.46
C THR A 492 -1.57 12.63 21.84
#